data_d1ad309395db4cc228f2112c10a27a63
#
_entry.id   d1ad309395db4cc228f2112c10a27a63
#
_cell.length_a   1.000
_cell.length_b   1.000
_cell.length_c   1.000
_cell.angle_alpha   90.00
_cell.angle_beta   90.00
_cell.angle_gamma   90.00
#
_symmetry.space_group_name_H-M   'P 1'
#
loop_
_entity.id
_entity.type
_entity.pdbx_description
1 polymer ?
#
loop_
_entity_poly.entity_id
_entity_poly.type
_entity_poly.pdbx_seq_one_letter_code
_entity_poly.pdbx_strand_id
1 'polypeptide(L)'
;MIEAKRVPYGVSDFLRVIRENQYYVDKTMYIPLLEAQPDNLIFIRPRRFGKSLFLSMLEAYYDCKIKDQFQEIFGGLWIGSQPTPLQGKYQVLTLDFSQVGGNIDNLEEHFNSYCNICFDAFINRYAQFYDDATRKTVLAENVASNKLATIQKYAKEQNYQLYLIIDEYDNFTNTVLNEQGEEVYHAMTHASGFYRDYFKKFKGSFAKIFMMGVSPVTLDDVTSGFNIGWHISTKPEFDKMLGFSTEDVRAMFTRYRDAGQIPADSNIEAMIEEIKPWYDNYCFSEACLNSKVRVFNCDMVLYYLRNYMDDGKAPKQMIDPNTKTDYNKMKRLLQLDKLDGNRKGIIRRITEEGSIVSNLYETFPASEIVKPEYFPSLLFYYGMLTIKDTFGDQLLLGIPNNNVRRQYYGYLQEQYQEINHINLNEFGYMLTCMAFYGKWEDVLGFMSKAYAEVASVRDGIEAERNLQGFFMAYLYLSSYYITAPELELNHGYCDFFLLPDLTHYPTKHSYIIELKMLPAKDFEAKAEAQWQDAVEQINRYAAAPRIEVLRQGTTLHKIIIQFAGWEMKRMEEI
;
A
#
# COMPACT_ATOMS: atom_id res chain seq x y z
N MET A 1 10.90 -4.07 -36.21
CA MET A 1 9.96 -3.37 -35.31
C MET A 1 9.85 -4.20 -34.03
N ILE A 2 9.89 -3.54 -32.88
CA ILE A 2 9.67 -4.19 -31.60
C ILE A 2 8.19 -4.58 -31.53
N GLU A 3 7.91 -5.85 -31.18
CA GLU A 3 6.55 -6.34 -31.09
C GLU A 3 5.79 -5.63 -29.96
N ALA A 4 4.55 -5.22 -30.26
CA ALA A 4 3.66 -4.62 -29.29
C ALA A 4 3.24 -5.64 -28.23
N LYS A 5 3.30 -5.26 -26.95
CA LYS A 5 2.85 -6.09 -25.83
C LYS A 5 1.66 -5.46 -25.12
N ARG A 6 0.75 -6.29 -24.61
CA ARG A 6 -0.34 -5.80 -23.77
C ARG A 6 0.16 -5.45 -22.37
N VAL A 7 -0.44 -4.43 -21.77
CA VAL A 7 -0.22 -4.09 -20.36
C VAL A 7 -0.95 -5.12 -19.49
N PRO A 8 -0.30 -5.81 -18.55
CA PRO A 8 -0.90 -6.84 -17.71
C PRO A 8 -1.68 -6.26 -16.51
N TYR A 9 -2.48 -5.21 -16.76
CA TYR A 9 -3.26 -4.56 -15.70
C TYR A 9 -4.36 -5.52 -15.20
N GLY A 10 -4.38 -5.79 -13.89
CA GLY A 10 -5.33 -6.69 -13.25
C GLY A 10 -5.14 -8.17 -13.55
N VAL A 11 -3.98 -8.59 -14.07
CA VAL A 11 -3.68 -10.00 -14.39
C VAL A 11 -2.79 -10.60 -13.30
N SER A 12 -3.24 -11.69 -12.69
CA SER A 12 -2.53 -12.44 -11.64
C SER A 12 -2.02 -13.82 -12.07
N ASP A 13 -2.35 -14.27 -13.28
CA ASP A 13 -1.94 -15.56 -13.85
C ASP A 13 -0.71 -15.38 -14.75
N PHE A 14 0.43 -15.92 -14.32
CA PHE A 14 1.69 -15.83 -15.04
C PHE A 14 1.66 -16.56 -16.39
N LEU A 15 1.05 -17.75 -16.46
CA LEU A 15 0.96 -18.48 -17.72
C LEU A 15 0.14 -17.71 -18.74
N ARG A 16 -0.91 -17.03 -18.31
CA ARG A 16 -1.69 -16.15 -19.16
C ARG A 16 -0.86 -14.95 -19.65
N VAL A 17 -0.07 -14.31 -18.78
CA VAL A 17 0.82 -13.20 -19.15
C VAL A 17 1.78 -13.63 -20.27
N ILE A 18 2.40 -14.81 -20.14
CA ILE A 18 3.35 -15.33 -21.14
C ILE A 18 2.64 -15.72 -22.45
N ARG A 19 1.57 -16.51 -22.37
CA ARG A 19 0.86 -17.04 -23.56
C ARG A 19 0.14 -15.96 -24.37
N GLU A 20 -0.37 -14.93 -23.72
CA GLU A 20 -1.01 -13.78 -24.38
C GLU A 20 0.01 -12.69 -24.79
N ASN A 21 1.31 -12.98 -24.70
CA ASN A 21 2.39 -12.03 -25.00
C ASN A 21 2.23 -10.66 -24.31
N GLN A 22 1.88 -10.69 -23.01
CA GLN A 22 1.80 -9.46 -22.21
C GLN A 22 3.21 -9.11 -21.68
N TYR A 23 3.38 -7.85 -21.23
CA TYR A 23 4.65 -7.41 -20.68
C TYR A 23 4.86 -7.99 -19.27
N TYR A 24 5.94 -8.72 -19.07
CA TYR A 24 6.32 -9.24 -17.76
C TYR A 24 7.59 -8.55 -17.27
N VAL A 25 7.54 -7.95 -16.08
CA VAL A 25 8.76 -7.50 -15.38
C VAL A 25 9.36 -8.73 -14.73
N ASP A 26 10.50 -9.14 -15.25
CA ASP A 26 11.13 -10.39 -14.83
C ASP A 26 11.60 -10.34 -13.38
N LYS A 27 11.06 -11.22 -12.55
CA LYS A 27 11.42 -11.43 -11.15
C LYS A 27 11.93 -12.86 -10.88
N THR A 28 12.22 -13.62 -11.94
CA THR A 28 12.65 -15.01 -11.81
C THR A 28 14.04 -15.16 -11.19
N MET A 29 14.86 -14.10 -11.17
CA MET A 29 16.16 -14.09 -10.47
C MET A 29 16.04 -14.28 -8.96
N TYR A 30 14.85 -14.11 -8.38
CA TYR A 30 14.63 -14.38 -6.96
C TYR A 30 14.43 -15.85 -6.63
N ILE A 31 14.18 -16.71 -7.62
CA ILE A 31 14.00 -18.18 -7.40
C ILE A 31 15.19 -18.79 -6.68
N PRO A 32 16.45 -18.66 -7.15
CA PRO A 32 17.60 -19.22 -6.44
C PRO A 32 17.80 -18.63 -5.03
N LEU A 33 17.45 -17.36 -4.83
CA LEU A 33 17.55 -16.71 -3.52
C LEU A 33 16.52 -17.28 -2.53
N LEU A 34 15.30 -17.58 -3.00
CA LEU A 34 14.27 -18.26 -2.20
C LEU A 34 14.68 -19.71 -1.88
N GLU A 35 15.28 -20.40 -2.82
CA GLU A 35 15.76 -21.78 -2.61
C GLU A 35 16.90 -21.88 -1.58
N ALA A 36 17.68 -20.81 -1.43
CA ALA A 36 18.74 -20.71 -0.43
C ALA A 36 18.22 -20.44 1.00
N GLN A 37 16.94 -20.08 1.15
CA GLN A 37 16.30 -19.88 2.46
C GLN A 37 15.76 -21.21 3.01
N PRO A 38 15.33 -21.25 4.30
CA PRO A 38 14.62 -22.41 4.86
C PRO A 38 13.38 -22.79 4.05
N ASP A 39 12.92 -24.04 4.19
CA ASP A 39 11.85 -24.60 3.36
C ASP A 39 10.48 -23.97 3.55
N ASN A 40 10.23 -23.31 4.69
CA ASN A 40 8.94 -22.70 5.01
C ASN A 40 9.11 -21.18 5.11
N LEU A 41 8.60 -20.45 4.12
CA LEU A 41 8.77 -19.01 3.99
C LEU A 41 7.48 -18.27 4.17
N ILE A 42 7.58 -17.10 4.82
CA ILE A 42 6.52 -16.12 4.94
C ILE A 42 7.00 -14.78 4.37
N PHE A 43 6.21 -14.24 3.44
CA PHE A 43 6.50 -12.96 2.81
C PHE A 43 5.29 -12.05 2.79
N ILE A 44 5.44 -10.86 3.35
CA ILE A 44 4.37 -9.88 3.48
C ILE A 44 4.72 -8.66 2.63
N ARG A 45 3.75 -8.21 1.82
CA ARG A 45 3.83 -6.96 1.06
C ARG A 45 2.44 -6.32 0.97
N PRO A 46 2.37 -5.01 0.84
CA PRO A 46 1.10 -4.35 0.61
C PRO A 46 0.35 -4.92 -0.59
N ARG A 47 -0.92 -4.61 -0.70
CA ARG A 47 -1.71 -4.97 -1.87
C ARG A 47 -1.15 -4.31 -3.13
N ARG A 48 -1.39 -4.94 -4.30
CA ARG A 48 -1.05 -4.40 -5.63
C ARG A 48 0.45 -4.30 -5.91
N PHE A 49 1.27 -5.05 -5.19
CA PHE A 49 2.71 -5.20 -5.45
C PHE A 49 3.05 -6.42 -6.33
N GLY A 50 2.05 -7.13 -6.86
CA GLY A 50 2.27 -8.27 -7.76
C GLY A 50 2.40 -9.63 -7.05
N LYS A 51 1.89 -9.78 -5.81
CA LYS A 51 1.97 -11.02 -5.01
C LYS A 51 1.46 -12.25 -5.75
N SER A 52 0.19 -12.24 -6.15
CA SER A 52 -0.47 -13.40 -6.79
C SER A 52 0.17 -13.77 -8.13
N LEU A 53 0.63 -12.77 -8.92
CA LEU A 53 1.37 -13.02 -10.15
C LEU A 53 2.70 -13.72 -9.88
N PHE A 54 3.42 -13.32 -8.83
CA PHE A 54 4.67 -13.94 -8.44
C PHE A 54 4.45 -15.39 -7.93
N LEU A 55 3.41 -15.63 -7.14
CA LEU A 55 3.04 -16.98 -6.71
C LEU A 55 2.67 -17.88 -7.88
N SER A 56 1.93 -17.35 -8.85
CA SER A 56 1.59 -18.07 -10.09
C SER A 56 2.84 -18.40 -10.93
N MET A 57 3.85 -17.52 -10.93
CA MET A 57 5.14 -17.78 -11.56
C MET A 57 5.91 -18.90 -10.83
N LEU A 58 5.93 -18.91 -9.50
CA LEU A 58 6.56 -19.98 -8.71
C LEU A 58 5.83 -21.31 -8.92
N GLU A 59 4.49 -21.31 -8.93
CA GLU A 59 3.71 -22.50 -9.25
C GLU A 59 4.12 -23.08 -10.61
N ALA A 60 4.15 -22.24 -11.65
CA ALA A 60 4.54 -22.66 -12.99
C ALA A 60 5.99 -23.18 -13.06
N TYR A 61 6.90 -22.59 -12.29
CA TYR A 61 8.31 -22.99 -12.27
C TYR A 61 8.53 -24.37 -11.63
N TYR A 62 7.86 -24.64 -10.52
CA TYR A 62 8.08 -25.84 -9.72
C TYR A 62 7.21 -27.03 -10.13
N ASP A 63 6.11 -26.81 -10.86
CA ASP A 63 5.14 -27.84 -11.21
C ASP A 63 5.74 -28.90 -12.15
N CYS A 64 5.79 -30.13 -11.66
CA CYS A 64 6.29 -31.29 -12.42
C CYS A 64 5.43 -31.62 -13.65
N LYS A 65 4.17 -31.18 -13.69
CA LYS A 65 3.25 -31.46 -14.81
C LYS A 65 3.60 -30.70 -16.07
N ILE A 66 4.14 -29.49 -15.93
CA ILE A 66 4.46 -28.61 -17.05
C ILE A 66 5.96 -28.42 -17.26
N LYS A 67 6.79 -29.27 -16.63
CA LYS A 67 8.26 -29.18 -16.70
C LYS A 67 8.79 -29.19 -18.14
N ASP A 68 8.12 -29.90 -19.03
CA ASP A 68 8.54 -30.04 -20.43
C ASP A 68 8.25 -28.80 -21.27
N GLN A 69 7.40 -27.86 -20.76
CA GLN A 69 7.11 -26.54 -21.35
C GLN A 69 8.08 -25.44 -20.87
N PHE A 70 9.12 -25.81 -20.11
CA PHE A 70 10.01 -24.83 -19.47
C PHE A 70 10.60 -23.82 -20.45
N GLN A 71 11.09 -24.24 -21.60
CA GLN A 71 11.68 -23.36 -22.60
C GLN A 71 10.66 -22.42 -23.24
N GLU A 72 9.43 -22.89 -23.43
CA GLU A 72 8.33 -22.07 -23.94
C GLU A 72 7.95 -20.98 -22.95
N ILE A 73 7.88 -21.31 -21.65
CA ILE A 73 7.37 -20.42 -20.59
C ILE A 73 8.47 -19.50 -20.06
N PHE A 74 9.66 -20.02 -19.81
CA PHE A 74 10.76 -19.33 -19.11
C PHE A 74 11.97 -19.00 -19.99
N GLY A 75 12.05 -19.53 -21.21
CA GLY A 75 13.24 -19.39 -22.07
C GLY A 75 13.66 -17.95 -22.37
N GLY A 76 12.72 -17.01 -22.37
CA GLY A 76 12.99 -15.58 -22.55
C GLY A 76 13.24 -14.81 -21.25
N LEU A 77 13.22 -15.46 -20.07
CA LEU A 77 13.41 -14.87 -18.77
C LEU A 77 14.78 -15.21 -18.19
N TRP A 78 15.18 -14.50 -17.14
CA TRP A 78 16.49 -14.67 -16.51
C TRP A 78 16.75 -16.14 -16.12
N ILE A 79 15.78 -16.78 -15.47
CA ILE A 79 15.88 -18.18 -15.03
C ILE A 79 15.96 -19.17 -16.20
N GLY A 80 15.50 -18.78 -17.39
CA GLY A 80 15.50 -19.62 -18.57
C GLY A 80 16.89 -20.07 -19.00
N SER A 81 17.92 -19.23 -18.76
CA SER A 81 19.32 -19.54 -19.05
C SER A 81 20.02 -20.30 -17.92
N GLN A 82 19.47 -20.29 -16.70
CA GLN A 82 20.10 -20.84 -15.49
C GLN A 82 19.06 -21.52 -14.57
N PRO A 83 18.33 -22.55 -15.05
CA PRO A 83 17.34 -23.22 -14.22
C PRO A 83 18.02 -23.91 -13.02
N THR A 84 17.32 -23.89 -11.88
CA THR A 84 17.79 -24.58 -10.69
C THR A 84 17.50 -26.08 -10.77
N PRO A 85 18.18 -26.91 -9.95
CA PRO A 85 17.88 -28.36 -9.89
C PRO A 85 16.45 -28.68 -9.43
N LEU A 86 15.73 -27.71 -8.84
CA LEU A 86 14.38 -27.90 -8.33
C LEU A 86 13.27 -27.56 -9.35
N GLN A 87 13.63 -27.10 -10.56
CA GLN A 87 12.70 -26.83 -11.64
C GLN A 87 11.86 -28.08 -11.96
N GLY A 88 10.52 -27.93 -11.94
CA GLY A 88 9.59 -29.01 -12.30
C GLY A 88 9.67 -30.26 -11.42
N LYS A 89 10.03 -30.11 -10.13
CA LYS A 89 10.22 -31.25 -9.20
C LYS A 89 9.04 -31.50 -8.27
N TYR A 90 8.09 -30.59 -8.19
CA TYR A 90 7.03 -30.67 -7.18
C TYR A 90 5.67 -30.90 -7.79
N GLN A 91 4.80 -31.54 -7.03
CA GLN A 91 3.35 -31.37 -7.17
C GLN A 91 2.97 -30.17 -6.33
N VAL A 92 2.45 -29.12 -6.98
CA VAL A 92 2.17 -27.83 -6.32
C VAL A 92 0.69 -27.77 -5.94
N LEU A 93 0.44 -27.52 -4.65
CA LEU A 93 -0.89 -27.23 -4.12
C LEU A 93 -0.95 -25.72 -3.82
N THR A 94 -1.85 -25.02 -4.48
CA THR A 94 -2.07 -23.59 -4.27
C THR A 94 -3.41 -23.36 -3.57
N LEU A 95 -3.40 -22.58 -2.49
CA LEU A 95 -4.57 -22.15 -1.75
C LEU A 95 -4.62 -20.60 -1.75
N ASP A 96 -5.77 -20.04 -2.10
CA ASP A 96 -6.03 -18.60 -2.04
C ASP A 96 -7.15 -18.33 -1.02
N PHE A 97 -6.79 -17.89 0.15
CA PHE A 97 -7.75 -17.69 1.23
C PHE A 97 -8.62 -16.43 1.06
N SER A 98 -8.37 -15.62 0.04
CA SER A 98 -9.31 -14.54 -0.32
C SER A 98 -10.65 -15.08 -0.82
N GLN A 99 -10.68 -16.32 -1.28
CA GLN A 99 -11.88 -16.98 -1.81
C GLN A 99 -12.75 -17.62 -0.73
N VAL A 100 -12.25 -17.68 0.51
CA VAL A 100 -13.04 -18.16 1.64
C VAL A 100 -13.93 -17.02 2.11
N GLY A 101 -15.20 -17.07 1.76
CA GLY A 101 -16.21 -16.09 2.17
C GLY A 101 -17.40 -16.79 2.86
N GLY A 102 -18.36 -16.00 3.30
CA GLY A 102 -19.62 -16.48 3.85
C GLY A 102 -19.97 -15.93 5.23
N ASN A 103 -21.14 -16.33 5.74
CA ASN A 103 -21.56 -15.98 7.10
C ASN A 103 -20.65 -16.68 8.12
N ILE A 104 -20.30 -15.98 9.18
CA ILE A 104 -19.39 -16.46 10.21
C ILE A 104 -19.88 -17.72 10.91
N ASP A 105 -21.20 -17.87 11.07
CA ASP A 105 -21.80 -19.04 11.71
C ASP A 105 -21.47 -20.35 10.98
N ASN A 106 -21.13 -20.26 9.67
CA ASN A 106 -20.80 -21.40 8.80
C ASN A 106 -19.36 -21.34 8.27
N LEU A 107 -18.51 -20.58 8.93
CA LEU A 107 -17.17 -20.25 8.43
C LEU A 107 -16.27 -21.49 8.31
N GLU A 108 -16.32 -22.41 9.28
CA GLU A 108 -15.62 -23.68 9.23
C GLU A 108 -16.10 -24.55 8.07
N GLU A 109 -17.40 -24.58 7.82
CA GLU A 109 -18.00 -25.31 6.69
C GLU A 109 -17.54 -24.73 5.35
N HIS A 110 -17.56 -23.39 5.21
CA HIS A 110 -17.08 -22.71 4.00
C HIS A 110 -15.59 -22.95 3.76
N PHE A 111 -14.77 -22.86 4.81
CA PHE A 111 -13.35 -23.16 4.72
C PHE A 111 -13.09 -24.61 4.32
N ASN A 112 -13.80 -25.56 4.97
CA ASN A 112 -13.71 -26.97 4.65
C ASN A 112 -14.15 -27.25 3.21
N SER A 113 -15.24 -26.65 2.76
CA SER A 113 -15.75 -26.77 1.37
C SER A 113 -14.72 -26.24 0.37
N TYR A 114 -14.18 -25.03 0.59
CA TYR A 114 -13.14 -24.45 -0.27
C TYR A 114 -11.89 -25.34 -0.36
N CYS A 115 -11.38 -25.80 0.77
CA CYS A 115 -10.22 -26.69 0.80
C CYS A 115 -10.50 -28.02 0.07
N ASN A 116 -11.71 -28.60 0.22
CA ASN A 116 -12.10 -29.81 -0.52
C ASN A 116 -12.05 -29.59 -2.04
N ILE A 117 -12.57 -28.45 -2.52
CA ILE A 117 -12.52 -28.10 -3.94
C ILE A 117 -11.06 -28.02 -4.43
N CYS A 118 -10.19 -27.36 -3.67
CA CYS A 118 -8.76 -27.25 -4.03
C CYS A 118 -8.06 -28.61 -4.04
N PHE A 119 -8.35 -29.48 -3.07
CA PHE A 119 -7.73 -30.82 -2.98
C PHE A 119 -8.26 -31.76 -4.06
N ASP A 120 -9.54 -31.65 -4.42
CA ASP A 120 -10.11 -32.40 -5.57
C ASP A 120 -9.49 -31.93 -6.89
N ALA A 121 -9.31 -30.62 -7.05
CA ALA A 121 -8.61 -30.07 -8.22
C ALA A 121 -7.15 -30.55 -8.29
N PHE A 122 -6.45 -30.58 -7.15
CA PHE A 122 -5.09 -31.08 -7.04
C PHE A 122 -4.97 -32.55 -7.47
N ILE A 123 -5.76 -33.45 -6.88
CA ILE A 123 -5.66 -34.88 -7.21
C ILE A 123 -6.05 -35.17 -8.67
N ASN A 124 -6.99 -34.38 -9.23
CA ASN A 124 -7.35 -34.48 -10.64
C ASN A 124 -6.25 -33.92 -11.55
N ARG A 125 -5.59 -32.81 -11.17
CA ARG A 125 -4.45 -32.24 -11.90
C ARG A 125 -3.32 -33.23 -12.03
N TYR A 126 -3.02 -34.00 -10.98
CA TYR A 126 -1.94 -34.97 -10.91
C TYR A 126 -2.41 -36.41 -11.08
N ALA A 127 -3.56 -36.65 -11.74
CA ALA A 127 -4.16 -37.96 -11.91
C ALA A 127 -3.21 -39.04 -12.49
N GLN A 128 -2.27 -38.63 -13.32
CA GLN A 128 -1.28 -39.54 -13.92
C GLN A 128 -0.25 -40.12 -12.92
N PHE A 129 -0.13 -39.49 -11.73
CA PHE A 129 0.80 -39.93 -10.69
C PHE A 129 0.13 -40.83 -9.64
N TYR A 130 -1.19 -40.97 -9.66
CA TYR A 130 -1.98 -41.71 -8.67
C TYR A 130 -2.86 -42.74 -9.38
N ASP A 131 -2.89 -43.97 -8.87
CA ASP A 131 -3.81 -44.98 -9.37
C ASP A 131 -5.28 -44.66 -9.09
N ASP A 132 -6.20 -45.32 -9.78
CA ASP A 132 -7.63 -45.09 -9.67
C ASP A 132 -8.17 -45.39 -8.27
N ALA A 133 -7.59 -46.35 -7.54
CA ALA A 133 -8.00 -46.70 -6.18
C ALA A 133 -7.65 -45.56 -5.21
N THR A 134 -6.42 -45.06 -5.29
CA THR A 134 -5.96 -43.88 -4.51
C THR A 134 -6.83 -42.65 -4.78
N ARG A 135 -7.07 -42.34 -6.07
CA ARG A 135 -7.89 -41.20 -6.47
C ARG A 135 -9.31 -41.31 -5.92
N LYS A 136 -9.95 -42.45 -6.04
CA LYS A 136 -11.29 -42.71 -5.50
C LYS A 136 -11.32 -42.53 -3.98
N THR A 137 -10.30 -43.03 -3.27
CA THR A 137 -10.19 -42.89 -1.82
C THR A 137 -10.10 -41.41 -1.41
N VAL A 138 -9.25 -40.63 -2.08
CA VAL A 138 -9.12 -39.19 -1.80
C VAL A 138 -10.41 -38.43 -2.10
N LEU A 139 -11.04 -38.66 -3.26
CA LEU A 139 -12.25 -37.98 -3.68
C LEU A 139 -13.48 -38.33 -2.82
N ALA A 140 -13.51 -39.51 -2.21
CA ALA A 140 -14.59 -39.94 -1.33
C ALA A 140 -14.53 -39.32 0.08
N GLU A 141 -13.38 -38.75 0.48
CA GLU A 141 -13.24 -38.09 1.77
C GLU A 141 -13.89 -36.70 1.74
N ASN A 142 -14.77 -36.42 2.69
CA ASN A 142 -15.53 -35.15 2.74
C ASN A 142 -14.98 -34.16 3.77
N VAL A 143 -14.14 -34.63 4.70
CA VAL A 143 -13.45 -33.76 5.66
C VAL A 143 -12.12 -33.32 5.06
N ALA A 144 -12.01 -32.06 4.70
CA ALA A 144 -10.85 -31.55 3.95
C ALA A 144 -9.52 -31.82 4.66
N SER A 145 -9.49 -31.74 6.00
CA SER A 145 -8.28 -32.05 6.77
C SER A 145 -7.85 -33.52 6.67
N ASN A 146 -8.80 -34.47 6.57
CA ASN A 146 -8.51 -35.88 6.34
C ASN A 146 -8.13 -36.15 4.88
N LYS A 147 -8.80 -35.46 3.95
CA LYS A 147 -8.45 -35.53 2.52
C LYS A 147 -7.00 -35.11 2.29
N LEU A 148 -6.57 -33.99 2.89
CA LEU A 148 -5.18 -33.54 2.85
C LEU A 148 -4.23 -34.59 3.42
N ALA A 149 -4.53 -35.13 4.63
CA ALA A 149 -3.71 -36.17 5.24
C ALA A 149 -3.60 -37.42 4.36
N THR A 150 -4.67 -37.77 3.65
CA THR A 150 -4.68 -38.89 2.70
C THR A 150 -3.78 -38.61 1.49
N ILE A 151 -3.88 -37.40 0.89
CA ILE A 151 -2.98 -36.97 -0.20
C ILE A 151 -1.51 -37.02 0.25
N GLN A 152 -1.20 -36.46 1.41
CA GLN A 152 0.15 -36.45 1.97
C GLN A 152 0.71 -37.85 2.20
N LYS A 153 -0.11 -38.76 2.72
CA LYS A 153 0.26 -40.20 2.91
C LYS A 153 0.66 -40.85 1.59
N TYR A 154 -0.21 -40.75 0.60
CA TYR A 154 0.08 -41.38 -0.71
C TYR A 154 1.27 -40.72 -1.43
N ALA A 155 1.39 -39.40 -1.36
CA ALA A 155 2.55 -38.71 -1.93
C ALA A 155 3.86 -39.19 -1.29
N LYS A 156 3.88 -39.38 0.04
CA LYS A 156 5.03 -39.92 0.78
C LYS A 156 5.35 -41.35 0.40
N GLU A 157 4.35 -42.22 0.29
CA GLU A 157 4.50 -43.63 -0.12
C GLU A 157 5.10 -43.77 -1.53
N GLN A 158 4.78 -42.83 -2.43
CA GLN A 158 5.28 -42.77 -3.80
C GLN A 158 6.54 -41.92 -3.96
N ASN A 159 7.05 -41.33 -2.87
CA ASN A 159 8.19 -40.41 -2.85
C ASN A 159 7.99 -39.15 -3.72
N TYR A 160 6.74 -38.67 -3.85
CA TYR A 160 6.43 -37.40 -4.51
C TYR A 160 6.70 -36.24 -3.57
N GLN A 161 7.30 -35.17 -4.12
CA GLN A 161 7.57 -33.93 -3.37
C GLN A 161 6.40 -32.96 -3.53
N LEU A 162 5.84 -32.52 -2.42
CA LEU A 162 4.75 -31.57 -2.39
C LEU A 162 5.26 -30.17 -2.06
N TYR A 163 4.78 -29.17 -2.80
CA TYR A 163 5.00 -27.75 -2.48
C TYR A 163 3.67 -27.08 -2.22
N LEU A 164 3.52 -26.44 -1.07
CA LEU A 164 2.33 -25.68 -0.69
C LEU A 164 2.57 -24.18 -0.93
N ILE A 165 1.71 -23.56 -1.72
CA ILE A 165 1.66 -22.11 -1.90
C ILE A 165 0.36 -21.59 -1.31
N ILE A 166 0.44 -20.57 -0.43
CA ILE A 166 -0.75 -19.94 0.16
C ILE A 166 -0.72 -18.44 -0.16
N ASP A 167 -1.73 -17.98 -0.88
CA ASP A 167 -1.98 -16.55 -1.07
C ASP A 167 -2.99 -16.03 -0.05
N GLU A 168 -2.80 -14.79 0.36
CA GLU A 168 -3.64 -14.06 1.32
C GLU A 168 -3.95 -14.87 2.61
N TYR A 169 -2.92 -15.51 3.18
CA TYR A 169 -3.07 -16.38 4.37
C TYR A 169 -3.72 -15.65 5.56
N ASP A 170 -3.64 -14.34 5.60
CA ASP A 170 -4.15 -13.46 6.65
C ASP A 170 -5.54 -12.88 6.35
N ASN A 171 -6.05 -13.02 5.11
CA ASN A 171 -7.30 -12.37 4.70
C ASN A 171 -8.51 -12.88 5.50
N PHE A 172 -8.58 -14.17 5.71
CA PHE A 172 -9.65 -14.82 6.45
C PHE A 172 -9.70 -14.36 7.93
N THR A 173 -8.55 -14.32 8.59
CA THR A 173 -8.42 -13.88 9.98
C THR A 173 -8.68 -12.40 10.15
N ASN A 174 -8.21 -11.59 9.19
CA ASN A 174 -8.49 -10.17 9.17
C ASN A 174 -9.99 -9.85 8.95
N THR A 175 -10.68 -10.63 8.13
CA THR A 175 -12.14 -10.47 7.92
C THR A 175 -12.89 -10.74 9.21
N VAL A 176 -12.55 -11.81 9.90
CA VAL A 176 -13.18 -12.17 11.17
C VAL A 176 -12.93 -11.13 12.26
N LEU A 177 -11.71 -10.69 12.43
CA LEU A 177 -11.37 -9.62 13.38
C LEU A 177 -12.14 -8.33 13.10
N ASN A 178 -12.28 -7.96 11.82
CA ASN A 178 -12.91 -6.71 11.41
C ASN A 178 -14.44 -6.73 11.51
N GLU A 179 -15.09 -7.88 11.30
CA GLU A 179 -16.54 -7.96 11.18
C GLU A 179 -17.23 -8.43 12.48
N GLN A 180 -16.55 -9.23 13.29
CA GLN A 180 -17.19 -9.96 14.39
C GLN A 180 -16.52 -9.79 15.76
N GLY A 181 -15.37 -9.11 15.80
CA GLY A 181 -14.67 -8.84 17.05
C GLY A 181 -13.81 -10.01 17.57
N GLU A 182 -13.21 -9.74 18.73
CA GLU A 182 -12.15 -10.56 19.32
C GLU A 182 -12.61 -11.95 19.75
N GLU A 183 -13.84 -12.10 20.25
CA GLU A 183 -14.36 -13.38 20.76
C GLU A 183 -14.45 -14.46 19.68
N VAL A 184 -14.94 -14.11 18.49
CA VAL A 184 -15.08 -15.08 17.39
C VAL A 184 -13.69 -15.42 16.81
N TYR A 185 -12.80 -14.45 16.74
CA TYR A 185 -11.42 -14.70 16.35
C TYR A 185 -10.75 -15.70 17.31
N HIS A 186 -10.89 -15.51 18.61
CA HIS A 186 -10.38 -16.45 19.60
C HIS A 186 -10.98 -17.86 19.46
N ALA A 187 -12.26 -17.98 19.19
CA ALA A 187 -12.90 -19.29 18.98
C ALA A 187 -12.32 -20.05 17.79
N MET A 188 -11.91 -19.36 16.73
CA MET A 188 -11.34 -20.00 15.52
C MET A 188 -9.87 -20.36 15.66
N THR A 189 -9.12 -19.56 16.40
CA THR A 189 -7.67 -19.64 16.48
C THR A 189 -7.18 -20.31 17.75
N HIS A 190 -8.06 -20.47 18.76
CA HIS A 190 -7.74 -21.11 20.03
C HIS A 190 -7.29 -22.56 19.86
N ALA A 191 -6.81 -23.16 20.93
CA ALA A 191 -6.18 -24.50 20.97
C ALA A 191 -6.96 -25.64 20.28
N SER A 192 -8.28 -25.51 20.13
CA SER A 192 -9.18 -26.43 19.45
C SER A 192 -9.76 -25.91 18.13
N GLY A 193 -9.30 -24.73 17.64
CA GLY A 193 -9.85 -24.12 16.42
C GLY A 193 -9.46 -24.87 15.14
N PHE A 194 -10.43 -24.99 14.21
CA PHE A 194 -10.26 -25.73 12.96
C PHE A 194 -9.10 -25.19 12.09
N TYR A 195 -8.90 -23.89 12.07
CA TYR A 195 -7.87 -23.22 11.28
C TYR A 195 -6.46 -23.62 11.74
N ARG A 196 -6.24 -23.66 13.06
CA ARG A 196 -5.00 -24.15 13.66
C ARG A 196 -4.69 -25.61 13.29
N ASP A 197 -5.70 -26.46 13.25
CA ASP A 197 -5.53 -27.86 12.92
C ASP A 197 -5.07 -28.07 11.48
N TYR A 198 -5.50 -27.22 10.55
CA TYR A 198 -4.98 -27.24 9.19
C TYR A 198 -3.50 -26.86 9.13
N PHE A 199 -3.10 -25.77 9.79
CA PHE A 199 -1.70 -25.33 9.81
C PHE A 199 -0.78 -26.37 10.48
N LYS A 200 -1.24 -27.08 11.49
CA LYS A 200 -0.49 -28.21 12.05
C LYS A 200 -0.27 -29.34 11.04
N LYS A 201 -1.26 -29.63 10.20
CA LYS A 201 -1.16 -30.65 9.16
C LYS A 201 -0.24 -30.25 8.00
N PHE A 202 -0.09 -28.94 7.76
CA PHE A 202 0.91 -28.45 6.78
C PHE A 202 2.34 -28.76 7.25
N LYS A 203 2.60 -28.75 8.53
CA LYS A 203 3.92 -28.99 9.12
C LYS A 203 4.41 -30.44 8.87
N GLY A 204 5.58 -30.57 8.26
CA GLY A 204 6.27 -31.86 8.11
C GLY A 204 5.77 -32.76 6.99
N SER A 205 4.83 -32.30 6.18
CA SER A 205 4.29 -33.09 5.06
C SER A 205 4.53 -32.48 3.69
N PHE A 206 4.86 -31.19 3.65
CA PHE A 206 5.32 -30.51 2.43
C PHE A 206 6.83 -30.36 2.47
N ALA A 207 7.47 -30.56 1.33
CA ALA A 207 8.90 -30.33 1.17
C ALA A 207 9.23 -28.82 1.21
N LYS A 208 8.30 -27.99 0.73
CA LYS A 208 8.39 -26.54 0.79
C LYS A 208 7.01 -25.92 1.02
N ILE A 209 7.01 -24.81 1.76
CA ILE A 209 5.82 -23.97 1.96
C ILE A 209 6.20 -22.53 1.69
N PHE A 210 5.41 -21.82 0.88
CA PHE A 210 5.56 -20.39 0.69
C PHE A 210 4.21 -19.68 0.91
N MET A 211 4.16 -18.81 1.91
CA MET A 211 2.96 -18.08 2.27
C MET A 211 3.14 -16.61 1.99
N MET A 212 2.17 -16.00 1.32
CA MET A 212 2.09 -14.57 1.12
C MET A 212 0.84 -13.98 1.77
N GLY A 213 0.99 -12.75 2.29
CA GLY A 213 -0.09 -11.99 2.89
C GLY A 213 0.17 -10.50 2.88
N VAL A 214 -0.66 -9.77 3.61
CA VAL A 214 -0.59 -8.32 3.79
C VAL A 214 -0.32 -7.94 5.25
N SER A 215 -0.74 -8.78 6.20
CA SER A 215 -0.69 -8.48 7.64
C SER A 215 0.37 -9.30 8.36
N PRO A 216 1.12 -8.71 9.30
CA PRO A 216 2.07 -9.41 10.16
C PRO A 216 1.36 -10.15 11.31
N VAL A 217 0.03 -10.08 11.37
CA VAL A 217 -0.76 -10.71 12.43
C VAL A 217 -0.65 -12.21 12.31
N THR A 218 -0.10 -12.83 13.34
CA THR A 218 -0.08 -14.26 13.48
C THR A 218 -1.28 -14.73 14.30
N LEU A 219 -1.77 -15.88 13.96
CA LEU A 219 -2.76 -16.57 14.79
C LEU A 219 -2.05 -17.05 16.04
N ASP A 220 -2.35 -16.47 17.19
CA ASP A 220 -1.63 -16.65 18.46
C ASP A 220 -1.35 -18.09 18.82
N ASP A 221 -2.34 -18.90 18.61
CA ASP A 221 -2.25 -20.32 18.87
C ASP A 221 -1.79 -21.14 17.66
N VAL A 222 -1.82 -20.57 16.45
CA VAL A 222 -1.26 -21.18 15.25
C VAL A 222 0.27 -21.13 15.30
N THR A 223 0.88 -20.14 15.97
CA THR A 223 2.33 -20.10 16.14
C THR A 223 2.86 -21.30 16.92
N SER A 224 2.11 -21.83 17.90
CA SER A 224 2.45 -23.12 18.52
C SER A 224 2.25 -24.31 17.57
N GLY A 225 1.44 -24.15 16.52
CA GLY A 225 1.21 -25.15 15.46
C GLY A 225 2.10 -24.98 14.24
N PHE A 226 2.46 -23.74 13.86
CA PHE A 226 3.24 -23.42 12.66
C PHE A 226 4.43 -22.48 12.97
N ASN A 227 5.17 -22.75 14.03
CA ASN A 227 6.37 -22.00 14.44
C ASN A 227 7.62 -22.28 13.58
N ILE A 228 7.43 -22.74 12.34
CA ILE A 228 8.49 -23.07 11.41
C ILE A 228 8.61 -22.10 10.23
N GLY A 229 7.71 -21.10 10.15
CA GLY A 229 7.74 -20.08 9.11
C GLY A 229 8.90 -19.11 9.30
N TRP A 230 9.73 -18.96 8.27
CA TRP A 230 10.84 -18.01 8.25
C TRP A 230 10.42 -16.73 7.52
N HIS A 231 10.40 -15.61 8.25
CA HIS A 231 10.05 -14.32 7.67
C HIS A 231 11.18 -13.74 6.83
N ILE A 232 10.85 -13.37 5.59
CA ILE A 232 11.81 -12.77 4.66
C ILE A 232 11.39 -11.37 4.20
N SER A 233 10.34 -10.81 4.79
CA SER A 233 9.73 -9.54 4.36
C SER A 233 10.65 -8.32 4.48
N THR A 234 11.46 -8.28 5.53
CA THR A 234 12.37 -7.17 5.85
C THR A 234 13.82 -7.44 5.46
N LYS A 235 14.10 -8.61 4.87
CA LYS A 235 15.45 -8.95 4.41
C LYS A 235 15.84 -8.15 3.17
N PRO A 236 17.06 -7.58 3.13
CA PRO A 236 17.48 -6.69 2.04
C PRO A 236 17.48 -7.36 0.66
N GLU A 237 17.82 -8.64 0.58
CA GLU A 237 17.82 -9.39 -0.68
C GLU A 237 16.42 -9.52 -1.32
N PHE A 238 15.35 -9.38 -0.53
CA PHE A 238 13.96 -9.48 -0.99
C PHE A 238 13.21 -8.14 -1.03
N ASP A 239 13.89 -7.03 -0.74
CA ASP A 239 13.26 -5.69 -0.72
C ASP A 239 12.56 -5.36 -2.05
N LYS A 240 13.22 -5.73 -3.19
CA LYS A 240 12.74 -5.48 -4.56
C LYS A 240 12.10 -6.69 -5.24
N MET A 241 11.87 -7.78 -4.53
CA MET A 241 11.28 -8.99 -5.11
C MET A 241 9.89 -8.70 -5.68
N LEU A 242 9.11 -7.89 -5.00
CA LEU A 242 7.84 -7.34 -5.49
C LEU A 242 7.91 -5.82 -5.57
N GLY A 243 7.05 -5.24 -6.40
CA GLY A 243 7.15 -3.84 -6.78
C GLY A 243 8.03 -3.65 -8.03
N PHE A 244 8.02 -2.46 -8.60
CA PHE A 244 8.88 -2.10 -9.72
C PHE A 244 9.99 -1.15 -9.24
N SER A 245 11.22 -1.42 -9.63
CA SER A 245 12.30 -0.46 -9.49
C SER A 245 12.20 0.64 -10.56
N THR A 246 12.95 1.74 -10.38
CA THR A 246 13.04 2.78 -11.41
C THR A 246 13.54 2.21 -12.75
N GLU A 247 14.45 1.25 -12.70
CA GLU A 247 14.97 0.56 -13.88
C GLU A 247 13.91 -0.29 -14.57
N ASP A 248 13.08 -1.01 -13.81
CA ASP A 248 11.94 -1.78 -14.33
C ASP A 248 10.97 -0.87 -15.07
N VAL A 249 10.61 0.27 -14.46
CA VAL A 249 9.70 1.28 -15.04
C VAL A 249 10.30 1.89 -16.31
N ARG A 250 11.59 2.28 -16.26
CA ARG A 250 12.30 2.84 -17.41
C ARG A 250 12.32 1.86 -18.57
N ALA A 251 12.67 0.62 -18.33
CA ALA A 251 12.71 -0.43 -19.35
C ALA A 251 11.33 -0.67 -19.97
N MET A 252 10.30 -0.71 -19.13
CA MET A 252 8.91 -0.89 -19.56
C MET A 252 8.46 0.30 -20.44
N PHE A 253 8.55 1.53 -19.98
CA PHE A 253 8.10 2.71 -20.74
C PHE A 253 8.88 2.87 -22.05
N THR A 254 10.21 2.67 -22.02
CA THR A 254 11.05 2.69 -23.23
C THR A 254 10.56 1.66 -24.24
N ARG A 255 10.27 0.43 -23.82
CA ARG A 255 9.75 -0.60 -24.72
C ARG A 255 8.42 -0.21 -25.36
N TYR A 256 7.49 0.35 -24.58
CA TYR A 256 6.18 0.76 -25.10
C TYR A 256 6.29 1.93 -26.10
N ARG A 257 7.21 2.87 -25.84
CA ARG A 257 7.55 3.95 -26.81
C ARG A 257 8.15 3.37 -28.08
N ASP A 258 9.14 2.51 -27.98
CA ASP A 258 9.85 1.94 -29.11
C ASP A 258 8.98 0.97 -29.94
N ALA A 259 7.94 0.42 -29.33
CA ALA A 259 6.90 -0.35 -30.03
C ALA A 259 5.79 0.54 -30.64
N GLY A 260 5.87 1.87 -30.48
CA GLY A 260 4.86 2.80 -31.00
C GLY A 260 3.53 2.79 -30.26
N GLN A 261 3.50 2.27 -29.03
CA GLN A 261 2.28 2.18 -28.21
C GLN A 261 2.05 3.43 -27.35
N ILE A 262 3.08 4.27 -27.17
CA ILE A 262 3.00 5.64 -26.67
C ILE A 262 3.71 6.56 -27.64
N PRO A 263 3.47 7.90 -27.62
CA PRO A 263 4.07 8.83 -28.56
C PRO A 263 5.61 8.72 -28.61
N ALA A 264 6.18 8.76 -29.81
CA ALA A 264 7.62 8.58 -30.02
C ALA A 264 8.48 9.68 -29.38
N ASP A 265 7.92 10.87 -29.19
CA ASP A 265 8.53 12.02 -28.53
C ASP A 265 8.35 12.02 -27.01
N SER A 266 7.73 11.00 -26.43
CA SER A 266 7.55 10.87 -24.97
C SER A 266 8.90 10.85 -24.26
N ASN A 267 9.09 11.78 -23.34
CA ASN A 267 10.27 11.80 -22.47
C ASN A 267 10.11 10.85 -21.29
N ILE A 268 10.74 9.70 -21.37
CA ILE A 268 10.62 8.63 -20.37
C ILE A 268 11.06 9.08 -18.96
N GLU A 269 12.13 9.87 -18.85
CA GLU A 269 12.60 10.37 -17.55
C GLU A 269 11.59 11.37 -16.95
N ALA A 270 10.99 12.22 -17.78
CA ALA A 270 9.94 13.12 -17.31
C ALA A 270 8.71 12.35 -16.82
N MET A 271 8.29 11.29 -17.53
CA MET A 271 7.20 10.42 -17.08
C MET A 271 7.52 9.73 -15.74
N ILE A 272 8.77 9.27 -15.55
CA ILE A 272 9.20 8.66 -14.29
C ILE A 272 9.18 9.70 -13.16
N GLU A 273 9.70 10.89 -13.37
CA GLU A 273 9.68 11.96 -12.36
C GLU A 273 8.26 12.41 -12.02
N GLU A 274 7.32 12.36 -12.95
CA GLU A 274 5.92 12.66 -12.74
C GLU A 274 5.23 11.63 -11.83
N ILE A 275 5.51 10.33 -12.01
CA ILE A 275 4.87 9.27 -11.21
C ILE A 275 5.54 9.00 -9.85
N LYS A 276 6.82 9.37 -9.67
CA LYS A 276 7.56 9.14 -8.40
C LYS A 276 6.84 9.67 -7.17
N PRO A 277 6.37 10.94 -7.12
CA PRO A 277 5.68 11.46 -5.95
C PRO A 277 4.39 10.70 -5.61
N TRP A 278 3.82 9.97 -6.58
CA TRP A 278 2.52 9.31 -6.46
C TRP A 278 2.61 7.83 -6.14
N TYR A 279 3.61 7.10 -6.63
CA TYR A 279 3.62 5.64 -6.63
C TYR A 279 4.89 5.00 -6.06
N ASP A 280 5.97 5.78 -5.91
CA ASP A 280 7.29 5.33 -5.44
C ASP A 280 7.46 5.47 -3.92
N ASN A 281 8.70 5.37 -3.48
CA ASN A 281 9.22 5.61 -2.14
C ASN A 281 9.00 4.48 -1.14
N TYR A 282 8.63 3.29 -1.55
CA TYR A 282 8.57 2.16 -0.64
C TYR A 282 9.96 1.57 -0.39
N CYS A 283 10.31 1.44 0.91
CA CYS A 283 11.47 0.77 1.43
C CYS A 283 11.01 -0.18 2.53
N PHE A 284 11.26 -1.47 2.36
CA PHE A 284 10.79 -2.50 3.27
C PHE A 284 11.90 -3.08 4.16
N SER A 285 13.16 -2.76 3.89
CA SER A 285 14.31 -3.19 4.67
C SER A 285 15.15 -2.00 5.12
N GLU A 286 15.47 -1.95 6.42
CA GLU A 286 16.37 -0.95 6.98
C GLU A 286 17.73 -0.94 6.28
N ALA A 287 18.29 -2.11 6.00
CA ALA A 287 19.56 -2.24 5.31
C ALA A 287 19.59 -1.64 3.90
N CYS A 288 18.41 -1.44 3.29
CA CYS A 288 18.25 -0.82 1.97
C CYS A 288 18.17 0.72 2.00
N LEU A 289 18.16 1.35 3.16
CA LEU A 289 18.10 2.81 3.26
C LEU A 289 19.23 3.52 2.51
N ASN A 290 20.45 3.02 2.65
CA ASN A 290 21.65 3.60 2.03
C ASN A 290 21.71 3.39 0.50
N SER A 291 21.00 2.41 -0.04
CA SER A 291 21.00 2.12 -1.48
C SER A 291 20.25 3.17 -2.31
N LYS A 292 19.47 4.06 -1.66
CA LYS A 292 18.57 5.04 -2.30
C LYS A 292 17.60 4.43 -3.32
N VAL A 293 17.55 3.11 -3.45
CA VAL A 293 16.61 2.43 -4.34
C VAL A 293 15.31 2.22 -3.58
N ARG A 294 14.22 2.59 -4.26
CA ARG A 294 12.85 2.44 -3.77
C ARG A 294 12.05 1.66 -4.78
N VAL A 295 10.90 1.20 -4.39
CA VAL A 295 10.01 0.46 -5.28
C VAL A 295 8.68 1.18 -5.46
N PHE A 296 8.19 1.14 -6.69
CA PHE A 296 6.87 1.59 -7.08
C PHE A 296 5.81 0.53 -6.80
N ASN A 297 4.60 0.96 -6.51
CA ASN A 297 3.44 0.09 -6.57
C ASN A 297 3.15 -0.29 -8.03
N CYS A 298 3.15 -1.60 -8.32
CA CYS A 298 3.02 -2.11 -9.69
C CYS A 298 1.73 -1.67 -10.38
N ASP A 299 0.61 -1.82 -9.69
CA ASP A 299 -0.72 -1.58 -10.26
C ASP A 299 -0.90 -0.11 -10.65
N MET A 300 -0.36 0.80 -9.82
CA MET A 300 -0.40 2.24 -10.09
C MET A 300 0.43 2.62 -11.32
N VAL A 301 1.60 2.01 -11.50
CA VAL A 301 2.43 2.23 -12.70
C VAL A 301 1.72 1.70 -13.95
N LEU A 302 1.11 0.51 -13.86
CA LEU A 302 0.35 -0.06 -14.98
C LEU A 302 -0.90 0.75 -15.30
N TYR A 303 -1.59 1.29 -14.28
CA TYR A 303 -2.71 2.21 -14.44
C TYR A 303 -2.29 3.48 -15.19
N TYR A 304 -1.19 4.11 -14.77
CA TYR A 304 -0.63 5.28 -15.45
C TYR A 304 -0.31 4.99 -16.91
N LEU A 305 0.46 3.92 -17.15
CA LEU A 305 0.87 3.54 -18.51
C LEU A 305 -0.35 3.27 -19.41
N ARG A 306 -1.36 2.59 -18.90
CA ARG A 306 -2.58 2.30 -19.65
C ARG A 306 -3.30 3.58 -20.08
N ASN A 307 -3.50 4.52 -19.17
CA ASN A 307 -4.12 5.80 -19.49
C ASN A 307 -3.24 6.62 -20.45
N TYR A 308 -1.91 6.58 -20.26
CA TYR A 308 -0.99 7.28 -21.16
C TYR A 308 -1.03 6.72 -22.59
N MET A 309 -1.22 5.43 -22.75
CA MET A 309 -1.41 4.80 -24.08
C MET A 309 -2.71 5.25 -24.75
N ASP A 310 -3.77 5.42 -23.97
CA ASP A 310 -5.08 5.80 -24.51
C ASP A 310 -5.14 7.31 -24.88
N ASP A 311 -4.55 8.19 -24.05
CA ASP A 311 -4.69 9.64 -24.14
C ASP A 311 -3.42 10.39 -24.57
N GLY A 312 -2.26 9.73 -24.66
CA GLY A 312 -0.95 10.34 -24.95
C GLY A 312 -0.43 11.24 -23.84
N LYS A 313 -1.01 11.22 -22.65
CA LYS A 313 -0.66 12.02 -21.47
C LYS A 313 -1.05 11.33 -20.19
N ALA A 314 -0.53 11.82 -19.06
CA ALA A 314 -0.86 11.33 -17.74
C ALA A 314 -2.37 11.36 -17.44
N PRO A 315 -2.89 10.44 -16.61
CA PRO A 315 -4.30 10.47 -16.20
C PRO A 315 -4.59 11.70 -15.33
N LYS A 316 -5.76 12.33 -15.52
CA LYS A 316 -6.20 13.44 -14.65
C LYS A 316 -6.27 13.07 -13.17
N GLN A 317 -6.61 11.82 -12.89
CA GLN A 317 -6.58 11.27 -11.55
C GLN A 317 -5.42 10.29 -11.46
N MET A 318 -4.37 10.68 -10.75
CA MET A 318 -3.20 9.83 -10.54
C MET A 318 -3.50 8.61 -9.64
N ILE A 319 -4.67 8.56 -9.02
CA ILE A 319 -5.10 7.46 -8.17
C ILE A 319 -6.14 6.63 -8.91
N ASP A 320 -5.88 5.35 -9.08
CA ASP A 320 -6.83 4.40 -9.63
C ASP A 320 -8.07 4.33 -8.72
N PRO A 321 -9.28 4.60 -9.24
CA PRO A 321 -10.53 4.49 -8.48
C PRO A 321 -10.72 3.14 -7.78
N ASN A 322 -10.13 2.07 -8.31
CA ASN A 322 -10.20 0.73 -7.73
C ASN A 322 -9.38 0.57 -6.43
N THR A 323 -8.53 1.56 -6.07
CA THR A 323 -7.73 1.52 -4.82
C THR A 323 -8.51 1.91 -3.57
N LYS A 324 -9.76 2.38 -3.69
CA LYS A 324 -10.60 2.79 -2.55
C LYS A 324 -10.82 1.71 -1.48
N THR A 325 -10.68 0.43 -1.85
CA THR A 325 -10.82 -0.68 -0.91
C THR A 325 -9.74 -0.72 0.18
N ASP A 326 -8.54 -0.20 -0.11
CA ASP A 326 -7.44 -0.19 0.86
C ASP A 326 -7.65 0.89 1.93
N TYR A 327 -8.24 2.02 1.56
CA TYR A 327 -8.71 3.07 2.48
C TYR A 327 -9.74 2.54 3.50
N ASN A 328 -10.69 1.73 3.06
CA ASN A 328 -11.70 1.15 3.95
C ASN A 328 -11.08 0.22 5.01
N LYS A 329 -9.97 -0.44 4.72
CA LYS A 329 -9.24 -1.25 5.72
C LYS A 329 -8.63 -0.40 6.82
N MET A 330 -7.98 0.71 6.46
CA MET A 330 -7.45 1.66 7.45
C MET A 330 -8.57 2.16 8.37
N LYS A 331 -9.71 2.54 7.80
CA LYS A 331 -10.87 2.98 8.55
C LYS A 331 -11.38 1.93 9.53
N ARG A 332 -11.46 0.67 9.11
CA ARG A 332 -11.84 -0.46 9.97
C ARG A 332 -10.85 -0.71 11.11
N LEU A 333 -9.54 -0.67 10.82
CA LEU A 333 -8.50 -0.79 11.86
C LEU A 333 -8.60 0.29 12.93
N LEU A 334 -9.03 1.49 12.54
CA LEU A 334 -9.26 2.59 13.47
C LEU A 334 -10.56 2.43 14.29
N GLN A 335 -11.56 1.73 13.75
CA GLN A 335 -12.79 1.41 14.48
C GLN A 335 -12.59 0.37 15.59
N LEU A 336 -11.51 -0.43 15.51
CA LEU A 336 -11.10 -1.35 16.59
C LEU A 336 -10.53 -0.64 17.83
N ASP A 337 -10.42 0.68 17.80
CA ASP A 337 -9.91 1.53 18.90
C ASP A 337 -10.97 1.67 20.02
N LYS A 338 -11.36 0.55 20.64
CA LYS A 338 -12.39 0.53 21.67
C LYS A 338 -11.89 0.88 23.07
N LEU A 339 -10.59 0.86 23.33
CA LEU A 339 -10.08 0.84 24.71
C LEU A 339 -9.33 2.11 25.16
N ASP A 340 -8.56 2.84 24.32
CA ASP A 340 -7.76 3.97 24.84
C ASP A 340 -7.52 5.14 23.87
N GLY A 341 -8.19 5.22 22.73
CA GLY A 341 -8.17 6.41 21.86
C GLY A 341 -6.83 6.79 21.22
N ASN A 342 -5.79 5.97 21.34
CA ASN A 342 -4.44 6.37 20.92
C ASN A 342 -4.13 6.14 19.42
N ARG A 343 -4.90 5.27 18.73
CA ARG A 343 -4.72 5.07 17.28
C ARG A 343 -5.07 6.31 16.47
N LYS A 344 -6.15 6.99 16.84
CA LYS A 344 -6.52 8.29 16.26
C LYS A 344 -5.41 9.33 16.49
N GLY A 345 -4.80 9.33 17.68
CA GLY A 345 -3.64 10.17 17.99
C GLY A 345 -2.41 9.83 17.16
N ILE A 346 -2.14 8.54 16.91
CA ILE A 346 -1.05 8.07 16.03
C ILE A 346 -1.28 8.54 14.59
N ILE A 347 -2.48 8.34 14.02
CA ILE A 347 -2.81 8.81 12.67
C ILE A 347 -2.66 10.32 12.56
N ARG A 348 -3.18 11.05 13.54
CA ARG A 348 -3.05 12.49 13.59
C ARG A 348 -1.58 12.92 13.57
N ARG A 349 -0.76 12.32 14.43
CA ARG A 349 0.68 12.60 14.50
C ARG A 349 1.39 12.29 13.18
N ILE A 350 1.10 11.14 12.56
CA ILE A 350 1.64 10.78 11.23
C ILE A 350 1.24 11.82 10.18
N THR A 351 0.01 12.32 10.24
CA THR A 351 -0.48 13.31 9.27
C THR A 351 0.14 14.69 9.49
N GLU A 352 0.32 15.09 10.74
CA GLU A 352 0.90 16.38 11.12
C GLU A 352 2.43 16.43 10.95
N GLU A 353 3.14 15.34 11.31
CA GLU A 353 4.60 15.28 11.27
C GLU A 353 5.14 14.57 10.01
N GLY A 354 4.26 13.98 9.19
CA GLY A 354 4.65 13.19 8.01
C GLY A 354 5.30 11.85 8.34
N SER A 355 5.63 11.58 9.62
CA SER A 355 6.33 10.39 10.08
C SER A 355 6.09 10.11 11.56
N ILE A 356 6.50 8.91 12.01
CA ILE A 356 6.50 8.47 13.40
C ILE A 356 7.72 7.61 13.69
N VAL A 357 8.32 7.77 14.87
CA VAL A 357 9.37 6.86 15.38
C VAL A 357 8.70 5.68 16.06
N SER A 358 9.04 4.47 15.66
CA SER A 358 8.47 3.24 16.21
C SER A 358 9.37 2.03 15.97
N ASN A 359 9.20 1.00 16.79
CA ASN A 359 9.70 -0.33 16.49
C ASN A 359 8.88 -0.95 15.36
N LEU A 360 9.52 -1.78 14.54
CA LEU A 360 8.84 -2.58 13.52
C LEU A 360 8.81 -4.03 13.98
N TYR A 361 7.61 -4.53 14.23
CA TYR A 361 7.38 -5.92 14.62
C TYR A 361 7.08 -6.75 13.38
N GLU A 362 7.90 -7.75 13.10
CA GLU A 362 7.72 -8.64 11.93
C GLU A 362 6.50 -9.54 12.08
N THR A 363 6.16 -9.88 13.32
CA THR A 363 4.99 -10.70 13.67
C THR A 363 4.52 -10.34 15.06
N PHE A 364 3.21 -10.41 15.27
CA PHE A 364 2.61 -10.32 16.58
C PHE A 364 1.24 -11.02 16.60
N PRO A 365 0.85 -11.50 17.78
CA PRO A 365 -0.40 -12.19 17.95
C PRO A 365 -1.61 -11.29 17.67
N ALA A 366 -2.70 -11.87 17.18
CA ALA A 366 -3.91 -11.09 16.91
C ALA A 366 -4.55 -10.51 18.17
N SER A 367 -4.38 -11.16 19.34
CA SER A 367 -4.77 -10.60 20.63
C SER A 367 -4.09 -9.27 20.96
N GLU A 368 -2.90 -9.06 20.39
CA GLU A 368 -2.11 -7.85 20.57
C GLU A 368 -2.45 -6.74 19.56
N ILE A 369 -3.29 -7.03 18.56
CA ILE A 369 -3.62 -6.08 17.49
C ILE A 369 -4.23 -4.77 18.02
N VAL A 370 -4.88 -4.82 19.17
CA VAL A 370 -5.50 -3.65 19.81
C VAL A 370 -4.49 -2.74 20.49
N LYS A 371 -3.26 -3.21 20.77
CA LYS A 371 -2.25 -2.42 21.45
C LYS A 371 -1.64 -1.36 20.51
N PRO A 372 -1.48 -0.12 20.99
CA PRO A 372 -0.98 1.00 20.17
C PRO A 372 0.41 0.78 19.58
N GLU A 373 1.30 0.06 20.27
CA GLU A 373 2.67 -0.18 19.83
C GLU A 373 2.78 -1.01 18.55
N TYR A 374 1.81 -1.87 18.25
CA TYR A 374 1.79 -2.68 17.02
C TYR A 374 1.16 -1.96 15.83
N PHE A 375 0.43 -0.87 16.09
CA PHE A 375 -0.32 -0.18 15.04
C PHE A 375 0.56 0.43 13.94
N PRO A 376 1.73 1.05 14.22
CA PRO A 376 2.66 1.50 13.17
C PRO A 376 3.16 0.36 12.28
N SER A 377 3.40 -0.84 12.85
CA SER A 377 3.78 -2.02 12.07
C SER A 377 2.67 -2.48 11.13
N LEU A 378 1.40 -2.46 11.59
CA LEU A 378 0.25 -2.72 10.70
C LEU A 378 0.20 -1.72 9.55
N LEU A 379 0.33 -0.43 9.84
CA LEU A 379 0.33 0.61 8.82
C LEU A 379 1.47 0.42 7.81
N PHE A 380 2.64 0.01 8.27
CA PHE A 380 3.77 -0.30 7.40
C PHE A 380 3.48 -1.46 6.45
N TYR A 381 3.01 -2.60 6.95
CA TYR A 381 2.72 -3.76 6.12
C TYR A 381 1.51 -3.55 5.20
N TYR A 382 0.56 -2.71 5.56
CA TYR A 382 -0.51 -2.28 4.65
C TYR A 382 -0.05 -1.24 3.61
N GLY A 383 1.22 -0.80 3.66
CA GLY A 383 1.78 0.19 2.73
C GLY A 383 1.37 1.63 3.01
N MET A 384 0.82 1.88 4.21
CA MET A 384 0.49 3.23 4.67
C MET A 384 1.71 3.98 5.21
N LEU A 385 2.73 3.25 5.64
CA LEU A 385 4.04 3.77 6.04
C LEU A 385 5.16 3.05 5.30
N THR A 386 6.33 3.66 5.26
CA THR A 386 7.57 3.11 4.71
C THR A 386 8.74 3.50 5.62
N ILE A 387 9.83 2.76 5.58
CA ILE A 387 11.05 3.12 6.31
C ILE A 387 11.68 4.33 5.61
N LYS A 388 11.84 5.44 6.35
CA LYS A 388 12.50 6.67 5.87
C LYS A 388 13.92 6.80 6.39
N ASP A 389 14.13 6.46 7.66
CA ASP A 389 15.42 6.59 8.34
C ASP A 389 15.43 5.73 9.61
N THR A 390 16.53 5.78 10.35
CA THR A 390 16.68 5.18 11.67
C THR A 390 16.74 6.26 12.75
N PHE A 391 16.28 5.94 13.95
CA PHE A 391 16.37 6.80 15.12
C PHE A 391 16.80 5.98 16.33
N GLY A 392 18.11 5.90 16.57
CA GLY A 392 18.67 5.00 17.56
C GLY A 392 18.47 3.53 17.18
N ASP A 393 17.76 2.78 18.00
CA ASP A 393 17.34 1.40 17.79
C ASP A 393 15.93 1.26 17.19
N GLN A 394 15.29 2.38 16.88
CA GLN A 394 13.97 2.45 16.28
C GLN A 394 14.04 2.94 14.83
N LEU A 395 12.93 2.80 14.11
CA LEU A 395 12.78 3.26 12.74
C LEU A 395 11.95 4.54 12.68
N LEU A 396 12.36 5.45 11.79
CA LEU A 396 11.52 6.56 11.35
C LEU A 396 10.64 6.07 10.21
N LEU A 397 9.36 5.86 10.50
CA LEU A 397 8.36 5.42 9.53
C LEU A 397 7.60 6.64 9.02
N GLY A 398 7.53 6.82 7.70
CA GLY A 398 6.88 7.98 7.10
C GLY A 398 5.91 7.62 5.99
N ILE A 399 5.09 8.59 5.59
CA ILE A 399 4.15 8.44 4.48
C ILE A 399 4.95 8.25 3.18
N PRO A 400 4.73 7.16 2.40
CA PRO A 400 5.54 6.88 1.23
C PRO A 400 5.35 7.91 0.11
N ASN A 401 4.12 8.25 -0.24
CA ASN A 401 3.80 9.03 -1.43
C ASN A 401 2.45 9.76 -1.33
N ASN A 402 2.13 10.56 -2.35
CA ASN A 402 0.91 11.36 -2.39
C ASN A 402 -0.36 10.52 -2.46
N ASN A 403 -0.34 9.32 -3.04
CA ASN A 403 -1.50 8.43 -3.04
C ASN A 403 -1.89 8.06 -1.60
N VAL A 404 -0.91 7.61 -0.80
CA VAL A 404 -1.14 7.27 0.60
C VAL A 404 -1.46 8.52 1.43
N ARG A 405 -0.79 9.63 1.16
CA ARG A 405 -1.04 10.91 1.84
C ARG A 405 -2.50 11.35 1.69
N ARG A 406 -3.07 11.23 0.48
CA ARG A 406 -4.49 11.52 0.25
C ARG A 406 -5.43 10.63 1.08
N GLN A 407 -5.05 9.40 1.35
CA GLN A 407 -5.86 8.50 2.20
C GLN A 407 -5.88 8.98 3.65
N TYR A 408 -4.74 9.40 4.21
CA TYR A 408 -4.67 9.98 5.55
C TYR A 408 -5.52 11.25 5.67
N TYR A 409 -5.42 12.16 4.70
CA TYR A 409 -6.22 13.40 4.72
C TYR A 409 -7.70 13.14 4.51
N GLY A 410 -8.07 12.18 3.67
CA GLY A 410 -9.45 11.74 3.51
C GLY A 410 -10.05 11.24 4.84
N TYR A 411 -9.28 10.48 5.61
CA TYR A 411 -9.70 10.04 6.94
C TYR A 411 -9.88 11.23 7.91
N LEU A 412 -8.94 12.16 7.97
CA LEU A 412 -9.07 13.34 8.82
C LEU A 412 -10.28 14.19 8.41
N GLN A 413 -10.50 14.38 7.13
CA GLN A 413 -11.66 15.09 6.61
C GLN A 413 -12.98 14.47 7.08
N GLU A 414 -13.11 13.12 7.00
CA GLU A 414 -14.30 12.44 7.50
C GLU A 414 -14.51 12.69 9.00
N GLN A 415 -13.44 12.69 9.80
CA GLN A 415 -13.52 13.00 11.24
C GLN A 415 -13.96 14.44 11.49
N TYR A 416 -13.55 15.39 10.67
CA TYR A 416 -14.01 16.77 10.75
C TYR A 416 -15.45 16.93 10.26
N GLN A 417 -15.85 16.19 9.23
CA GLN A 417 -17.22 16.17 8.70
C GLN A 417 -18.25 15.64 9.71
N GLU A 418 -17.86 14.75 10.63
CA GLU A 418 -18.72 14.27 11.72
C GLU A 418 -19.09 15.43 12.69
N ILE A 419 -18.27 16.47 12.77
CA ILE A 419 -18.46 17.62 13.66
C ILE A 419 -19.12 18.78 12.92
N ASN A 420 -18.65 19.06 11.71
CA ASN A 420 -19.14 20.16 10.89
C ASN A 420 -19.43 19.67 9.45
N HIS A 421 -20.70 19.75 9.07
CA HIS A 421 -21.17 19.30 7.75
C HIS A 421 -20.83 20.33 6.66
N ILE A 422 -19.61 20.26 6.13
CA ILE A 422 -19.18 21.11 5.02
C ILE A 422 -19.79 20.59 3.70
N ASN A 423 -20.41 21.49 2.94
CA ASN A 423 -20.88 21.20 1.58
C ASN A 423 -19.68 21.11 0.63
N LEU A 424 -19.24 19.88 0.35
CA LEU A 424 -18.06 19.62 -0.50
C LEU A 424 -18.23 20.10 -1.96
N ASN A 425 -19.46 20.17 -2.48
CA ASN A 425 -19.70 20.68 -3.82
C ASN A 425 -19.50 22.19 -3.89
N GLU A 426 -19.99 22.91 -2.91
CA GLU A 426 -19.78 24.35 -2.77
C GLU A 426 -18.31 24.69 -2.56
N PHE A 427 -17.64 23.95 -1.67
CA PHE A 427 -16.20 24.07 -1.44
C PHE A 427 -15.39 23.77 -2.71
N GLY A 428 -15.74 22.74 -3.48
CA GLY A 428 -15.13 22.44 -4.78
C GLY A 428 -15.27 23.58 -5.79
N TYR A 429 -16.42 24.28 -5.80
CA TYR A 429 -16.60 25.46 -6.63
C TYR A 429 -15.72 26.63 -6.19
N MET A 430 -15.58 26.87 -4.88
CA MET A 430 -14.66 27.87 -4.36
C MET A 430 -13.21 27.59 -4.75
N LEU A 431 -12.77 26.32 -4.66
CA LEU A 431 -11.43 25.90 -5.13
C LEU A 431 -11.24 26.15 -6.63
N THR A 432 -12.28 25.97 -7.44
CA THR A 432 -12.25 26.30 -8.87
C THR A 432 -12.06 27.81 -9.08
N CYS A 433 -12.80 28.63 -8.34
CA CYS A 433 -12.66 30.08 -8.40
C CYS A 433 -11.27 30.56 -7.95
N MET A 434 -10.70 29.92 -6.92
CA MET A 434 -9.35 30.16 -6.46
C MET A 434 -8.32 29.84 -7.56
N ALA A 435 -8.46 28.69 -8.23
CA ALA A 435 -7.51 28.24 -9.25
C ALA A 435 -7.51 29.09 -10.53
N PHE A 436 -8.68 29.54 -10.99
CA PHE A 436 -8.83 30.22 -12.28
C PHE A 436 -8.99 31.73 -12.21
N TYR A 437 -9.48 32.25 -11.07
CA TYR A 437 -9.81 33.67 -10.92
C TYR A 437 -9.10 34.35 -9.74
N GLY A 438 -8.26 33.59 -8.99
CA GLY A 438 -7.51 34.14 -7.85
C GLY A 438 -8.38 34.48 -6.63
N LYS A 439 -9.61 33.98 -6.53
CA LYS A 439 -10.53 34.22 -5.40
C LYS A 439 -10.20 33.34 -4.22
N TRP A 440 -9.11 33.60 -3.57
CA TRP A 440 -8.59 32.81 -2.46
C TRP A 440 -9.30 33.10 -1.13
N GLU A 441 -9.85 34.31 -0.95
CA GLU A 441 -10.50 34.75 0.28
C GLU A 441 -11.69 33.87 0.64
N ASP A 442 -12.47 33.46 -0.39
CA ASP A 442 -13.65 32.61 -0.22
C ASP A 442 -13.27 31.25 0.37
N VAL A 443 -12.22 30.63 -0.17
CA VAL A 443 -11.72 29.31 0.28
C VAL A 443 -11.12 29.38 1.68
N LEU A 444 -10.16 30.30 1.87
CA LEU A 444 -9.40 30.38 3.13
C LEU A 444 -10.26 30.94 4.27
N GLY A 445 -11.16 31.88 3.97
CA GLY A 445 -12.13 32.39 4.93
C GLY A 445 -13.14 31.34 5.37
N PHE A 446 -13.64 30.53 4.41
CA PHE A 446 -14.52 29.43 4.72
C PHE A 446 -13.82 28.38 5.61
N MET A 447 -12.58 28.01 5.28
CA MET A 447 -11.80 27.04 6.06
C MET A 447 -11.50 27.56 7.47
N SER A 448 -11.15 28.83 7.60
CA SER A 448 -10.87 29.45 8.90
C SER A 448 -12.11 29.44 9.82
N LYS A 449 -13.30 29.71 9.26
CA LYS A 449 -14.57 29.63 9.98
C LYS A 449 -14.89 28.17 10.38
N ALA A 450 -14.77 27.25 9.44
CA ALA A 450 -15.02 25.84 9.70
C ALA A 450 -14.07 25.27 10.77
N TYR A 451 -12.80 25.70 10.78
CA TYR A 451 -11.84 25.33 11.82
C TYR A 451 -12.29 25.82 13.20
N ALA A 452 -12.74 27.05 13.31
CA ALA A 452 -13.20 27.60 14.58
C ALA A 452 -14.40 26.82 15.16
N GLU A 453 -15.32 26.35 14.30
CA GLU A 453 -16.46 25.52 14.70
C GLU A 453 -16.01 24.14 15.21
N VAL A 454 -15.05 23.50 14.53
CA VAL A 454 -14.50 22.19 14.93
C VAL A 454 -13.68 22.29 16.21
N ALA A 455 -12.83 23.31 16.32
CA ALA A 455 -11.91 23.50 17.43
C ALA A 455 -12.63 23.86 18.75
N SER A 456 -13.74 24.60 18.66
CA SER A 456 -14.54 24.98 19.83
C SER A 456 -15.20 23.78 20.55
N VAL A 457 -15.35 22.65 19.87
CA VAL A 457 -16.01 21.43 20.40
C VAL A 457 -15.01 20.46 21.03
N ARG A 458 -13.72 20.58 20.73
CA ARG A 458 -12.66 19.67 21.20
C ARG A 458 -11.71 20.36 22.16
N ASP A 459 -11.72 19.98 23.43
CA ASP A 459 -10.72 20.42 24.40
C ASP A 459 -9.29 20.04 23.95
N GLY A 460 -8.37 21.02 23.97
CA GLY A 460 -6.93 20.79 23.75
C GLY A 460 -6.40 21.01 22.33
N ILE A 461 -7.13 21.68 21.43
CA ILE A 461 -6.72 21.88 20.01
C ILE A 461 -6.00 23.24 19.79
N GLU A 462 -5.35 23.79 20.78
CA GLU A 462 -4.60 25.06 20.64
C GLU A 462 -3.15 24.84 20.14
N ALA A 463 -2.94 24.07 19.08
CA ALA A 463 -1.62 23.94 18.45
C ALA A 463 -1.68 24.29 16.96
N GLU A 464 -0.73 25.07 16.48
CA GLU A 464 -0.57 25.46 15.08
C GLU A 464 -0.58 24.25 14.13
N ARG A 465 0.01 23.13 14.54
CA ARG A 465 -0.02 21.85 13.80
C ARG A 465 -1.43 21.30 13.57
N ASN A 466 -2.35 21.52 14.49
CA ASN A 466 -3.75 21.09 14.31
C ASN A 466 -4.46 21.91 13.24
N LEU A 467 -4.18 23.21 13.23
CA LEU A 467 -4.65 24.12 12.19
C LEU A 467 -4.10 23.73 10.82
N GLN A 468 -2.79 23.44 10.73
CA GLN A 468 -2.15 22.94 9.52
C GLN A 468 -2.79 21.64 9.04
N GLY A 469 -2.99 20.64 9.92
CA GLY A 469 -3.65 19.37 9.60
C GLY A 469 -5.07 19.55 9.05
N PHE A 470 -5.85 20.47 9.62
CA PHE A 470 -7.19 20.82 9.14
C PHE A 470 -7.14 21.43 7.74
N PHE A 471 -6.29 22.42 7.52
CA PHE A 471 -6.14 23.07 6.21
C PHE A 471 -5.68 22.07 5.15
N MET A 472 -4.73 21.19 5.50
CA MET A 472 -4.28 20.13 4.60
C MET A 472 -5.42 19.21 4.16
N ALA A 473 -6.25 18.74 5.10
CA ALA A 473 -7.33 17.81 4.80
C ALA A 473 -8.31 18.34 3.74
N TYR A 474 -8.52 19.65 3.72
CA TYR A 474 -9.42 20.31 2.76
C TYR A 474 -8.72 20.80 1.49
N LEU A 475 -7.51 21.36 1.58
CA LEU A 475 -6.76 21.78 0.38
C LEU A 475 -6.40 20.59 -0.53
N TYR A 476 -6.22 19.41 0.04
CA TYR A 476 -5.99 18.18 -0.72
C TYR A 476 -7.19 17.72 -1.55
N LEU A 477 -8.38 18.26 -1.33
CA LEU A 477 -9.54 18.00 -2.19
C LEU A 477 -9.41 18.67 -3.57
N SER A 478 -8.54 19.68 -3.67
CA SER A 478 -8.30 20.34 -4.95
C SER A 478 -7.64 19.40 -5.95
N SER A 479 -8.23 19.26 -7.12
CA SER A 479 -7.58 18.60 -8.26
C SER A 479 -6.61 19.53 -9.01
N TYR A 480 -6.67 20.83 -8.74
CA TYR A 480 -5.88 21.85 -9.46
C TYR A 480 -4.48 22.04 -8.91
N TYR A 481 -4.25 21.55 -7.69
CA TYR A 481 -2.98 21.72 -6.99
C TYR A 481 -2.43 20.41 -6.43
N ILE A 482 -1.12 20.27 -6.53
CA ILE A 482 -0.36 19.33 -5.73
C ILE A 482 0.09 20.09 -4.50
N THR A 483 -0.53 19.80 -3.36
CA THR A 483 -0.22 20.51 -2.10
C THR A 483 1.08 19.96 -1.54
N ALA A 484 2.10 20.81 -1.41
CA ALA A 484 3.39 20.49 -0.79
C ALA A 484 3.45 21.15 0.60
N PRO A 485 3.18 20.39 1.69
CA PRO A 485 3.36 20.87 3.04
C PRO A 485 4.85 20.92 3.38
N GLU A 486 5.23 21.88 4.22
CA GLU A 486 6.60 22.02 4.73
C GLU A 486 7.66 21.99 3.61
N LEU A 487 7.38 22.69 2.50
CA LEU A 487 8.37 22.81 1.42
C LEU A 487 9.57 23.60 1.93
N GLU A 488 10.75 22.96 1.92
CA GLU A 488 12.01 23.62 2.29
C GLU A 488 12.39 24.68 1.26
N LEU A 489 12.48 25.93 1.70
CA LEU A 489 12.78 27.10 0.88
C LEU A 489 13.74 28.05 1.62
N ASN A 490 14.93 28.30 1.04
CA ASN A 490 15.87 29.28 1.54
C ASN A 490 16.10 29.23 3.07
N HIS A 491 16.43 28.04 3.60
CA HIS A 491 16.68 27.77 5.02
C HIS A 491 15.46 27.91 5.94
N GLY A 492 14.27 27.62 5.45
CA GLY A 492 13.03 27.53 6.21
C GLY A 492 12.01 26.68 5.50
N TYR A 493 10.88 26.41 6.16
CA TYR A 493 9.77 25.65 5.62
C TYR A 493 8.55 26.54 5.55
N CYS A 494 7.89 26.62 4.38
CA CYS A 494 6.57 27.25 4.29
C CYS A 494 5.50 26.22 4.70
N ASP A 495 4.42 26.70 5.34
CA ASP A 495 3.35 25.80 5.77
C ASP A 495 2.71 25.10 4.58
N PHE A 496 2.34 25.85 3.54
CA PHE A 496 1.78 25.29 2.31
C PHE A 496 2.29 26.01 1.06
N PHE A 497 2.66 25.20 0.08
CA PHE A 497 2.76 25.64 -1.30
C PHE A 497 1.75 24.86 -2.14
N LEU A 498 0.81 25.57 -2.78
CA LEU A 498 -0.13 24.99 -3.73
C LEU A 498 0.51 25.02 -5.13
N LEU A 499 1.17 23.92 -5.48
CA LEU A 499 1.83 23.72 -6.77
C LEU A 499 0.78 23.50 -7.86
N PRO A 500 0.71 24.35 -8.91
CA PRO A 500 -0.28 24.19 -9.97
C PRO A 500 -0.02 22.94 -10.80
N ASP A 501 -1.08 22.14 -10.99
CA ASP A 501 -1.04 20.99 -11.90
C ASP A 501 -1.39 21.42 -13.33
N LEU A 502 -0.41 22.03 -14.01
CA LEU A 502 -0.60 22.52 -15.38
C LEU A 502 -0.62 21.42 -16.43
N THR A 503 -0.23 20.20 -16.09
CA THR A 503 -0.35 19.04 -16.97
C THR A 503 -1.80 18.74 -17.30
N HIS A 504 -2.69 18.89 -16.29
CA HIS A 504 -4.09 18.53 -16.43
C HIS A 504 -5.04 19.73 -16.50
N TYR A 505 -4.68 20.86 -15.88
CA TYR A 505 -5.56 22.01 -15.72
C TYR A 505 -4.82 23.32 -16.02
N PRO A 506 -5.36 24.20 -16.87
CA PRO A 506 -4.73 25.48 -17.17
C PRO A 506 -4.99 26.48 -16.04
N THR A 507 -4.57 26.13 -14.82
CA THR A 507 -4.65 27.02 -13.66
C THR A 507 -3.80 28.27 -13.85
N LYS A 508 -4.24 29.41 -13.31
CA LYS A 508 -3.56 30.70 -13.51
C LYS A 508 -2.87 31.21 -12.25
N HIS A 509 -3.15 30.61 -11.11
CA HIS A 509 -2.75 31.10 -9.80
C HIS A 509 -2.06 29.98 -9.01
N SER A 510 -1.02 30.32 -8.25
CA SER A 510 -0.33 29.48 -7.27
C SER A 510 -0.21 30.23 -5.95
N TYR A 511 -0.04 29.51 -4.84
CA TYR A 511 -0.18 30.10 -3.51
C TYR A 511 0.92 29.60 -2.58
N ILE A 512 1.55 30.54 -1.86
CA ILE A 512 2.25 30.28 -0.60
C ILE A 512 1.32 30.75 0.52
N ILE A 513 1.03 29.87 1.46
CA ILE A 513 0.16 30.16 2.60
C ILE A 513 0.95 29.91 3.87
N GLU A 514 0.98 30.89 4.76
CA GLU A 514 1.62 30.84 6.07
C GLU A 514 0.55 30.97 7.15
N LEU A 515 0.48 29.99 8.04
CA LEU A 515 -0.43 29.99 9.19
C LEU A 515 0.32 30.41 10.44
N LYS A 516 -0.25 31.29 11.23
CA LYS A 516 0.30 31.69 12.52
C LYS A 516 -0.76 31.61 13.59
N MET A 517 -0.41 31.04 14.72
CA MET A 517 -1.30 30.90 15.87
C MET A 517 -0.62 31.41 17.15
N LEU A 518 -1.34 32.17 17.90
CA LEU A 518 -1.00 32.56 19.28
C LEU A 518 -2.10 32.11 20.23
N PRO A 519 -1.77 31.71 21.46
CA PRO A 519 -2.78 31.58 22.51
C PRO A 519 -3.58 32.87 22.66
N ALA A 520 -4.90 32.76 22.83
CA ALA A 520 -5.78 33.96 22.89
C ALA A 520 -5.32 34.99 23.94
N LYS A 521 -4.78 34.53 25.07
CA LYS A 521 -4.25 35.41 26.15
C LYS A 521 -2.99 36.17 25.75
N ASP A 522 -2.21 35.71 24.80
CA ASP A 522 -0.94 36.31 24.38
C ASP A 522 -1.09 37.14 23.11
N PHE A 523 -2.25 37.11 22.48
CA PHE A 523 -2.48 37.66 21.14
C PHE A 523 -2.23 39.16 21.09
N GLU A 524 -2.88 39.94 21.97
CA GLU A 524 -2.75 41.42 21.98
C GLU A 524 -1.29 41.90 22.14
N ALA A 525 -0.49 41.13 22.90
CA ALA A 525 0.90 41.51 23.17
C ALA A 525 1.88 41.10 22.06
N LYS A 526 1.61 40.04 21.33
CA LYS A 526 2.58 39.41 20.41
C LYS A 526 2.14 39.40 18.95
N ALA A 527 0.87 39.72 18.64
CA ALA A 527 0.31 39.55 17.30
C ALA A 527 1.09 40.32 16.23
N GLU A 528 1.41 41.59 16.48
CA GLU A 528 2.09 42.41 15.46
C GLU A 528 3.53 41.95 15.24
N ALA A 529 4.26 41.58 16.28
CA ALA A 529 5.62 41.03 16.11
C ALA A 529 5.62 39.73 15.32
N GLN A 530 4.72 38.79 15.64
CA GLN A 530 4.56 37.52 14.89
C GLN A 530 4.16 37.78 13.43
N TRP A 531 3.31 38.79 13.19
CA TRP A 531 2.91 39.14 11.83
C TRP A 531 4.08 39.66 11.00
N GLN A 532 4.91 40.53 11.55
CA GLN A 532 6.10 41.05 10.86
C GLN A 532 7.09 39.94 10.55
N ASP A 533 7.34 39.03 11.50
CA ASP A 533 8.16 37.84 11.28
C ASP A 533 7.61 36.98 10.14
N ALA A 534 6.29 36.78 10.08
CA ALA A 534 5.64 36.00 9.02
C ALA A 534 5.75 36.70 7.65
N VAL A 535 5.64 38.05 7.60
CA VAL A 535 5.85 38.84 6.37
C VAL A 535 7.29 38.66 5.85
N GLU A 536 8.28 38.72 6.72
CA GLU A 536 9.67 38.48 6.33
C GLU A 536 9.88 37.06 5.84
N GLN A 537 9.30 36.05 6.52
CA GLN A 537 9.37 34.65 6.14
C GLN A 537 8.79 34.39 4.75
N ILE A 538 7.55 34.80 4.50
CA ILE A 538 6.86 34.52 3.24
C ILE A 538 7.54 35.20 2.05
N ASN A 539 8.09 36.40 2.25
CA ASN A 539 8.85 37.10 1.22
C ASN A 539 10.18 36.40 0.90
N ARG A 540 10.88 35.90 1.91
CA ARG A 540 12.09 35.10 1.74
C ARG A 540 11.80 33.80 0.98
N TYR A 541 10.68 33.13 1.28
CA TYR A 541 10.27 31.90 0.57
C TYR A 541 9.92 32.18 -0.87
N ALA A 542 9.12 33.21 -1.14
CA ALA A 542 8.72 33.59 -2.49
C ALA A 542 9.91 33.96 -3.39
N ALA A 543 11.00 34.50 -2.81
CA ALA A 543 12.22 34.85 -3.52
C ALA A 543 13.12 33.62 -3.83
N ALA A 544 12.79 32.41 -3.37
CA ALA A 544 13.57 31.24 -3.66
C ALA A 544 13.53 30.87 -5.15
N PRO A 545 14.67 30.63 -5.83
CA PRO A 545 14.70 30.25 -7.24
C PRO A 545 13.85 29.04 -7.57
N ARG A 546 13.70 28.13 -6.61
CA ARG A 546 12.86 26.94 -6.72
C ARG A 546 11.38 27.27 -6.93
N ILE A 547 10.87 28.32 -6.28
CA ILE A 547 9.47 28.77 -6.43
C ILE A 547 9.20 29.26 -7.84
N GLU A 548 10.15 29.98 -8.46
CA GLU A 548 9.99 30.44 -9.85
C GLU A 548 9.82 29.28 -10.84
N VAL A 549 10.56 28.20 -10.62
CA VAL A 549 10.41 26.98 -11.42
C VAL A 549 9.07 26.27 -11.11
N LEU A 550 8.72 26.16 -9.84
CA LEU A 550 7.53 25.42 -9.40
C LEU A 550 6.22 26.10 -9.77
N ARG A 551 6.15 27.44 -9.74
CA ARG A 551 4.93 28.18 -10.13
C ARG A 551 4.64 28.13 -11.64
N GLN A 552 5.58 27.71 -12.46
CA GLN A 552 5.42 27.46 -13.91
C GLN A 552 4.76 28.63 -14.67
N GLY A 553 5.08 29.87 -14.31
CA GLY A 553 4.53 31.08 -14.93
C GLY A 553 3.15 31.53 -14.44
N THR A 554 2.55 30.84 -13.46
CA THR A 554 1.30 31.29 -12.81
C THR A 554 1.52 32.53 -11.94
N THR A 555 0.45 33.26 -11.64
CA THR A 555 0.48 34.36 -10.65
C THR A 555 0.65 33.77 -9.25
N LEU A 556 1.71 34.16 -8.57
CA LEU A 556 1.99 33.73 -7.19
C LEU A 556 1.33 34.67 -6.18
N HIS A 557 0.48 34.12 -5.32
CA HIS A 557 -0.13 34.79 -4.18
C HIS A 557 0.60 34.41 -2.88
N LYS A 558 0.85 35.38 -2.02
CA LYS A 558 1.50 35.20 -0.72
C LYS A 558 0.52 35.58 0.37
N ILE A 559 0.01 34.60 1.11
CA ILE A 559 -1.10 34.82 2.05
C ILE A 559 -0.67 34.42 3.45
N ILE A 560 -0.91 35.29 4.41
CA ILE A 560 -0.71 35.02 5.84
C ILE A 560 -2.06 35.02 6.52
N ILE A 561 -2.28 33.99 7.37
CA ILE A 561 -3.50 33.87 8.19
C ILE A 561 -3.08 33.76 9.66
N GLN A 562 -3.56 34.64 10.50
CA GLN A 562 -3.21 34.70 11.91
C GLN A 562 -4.43 34.43 12.80
N PHE A 563 -4.24 33.55 13.78
CA PHE A 563 -5.25 33.08 14.71
C PHE A 563 -4.93 33.43 16.16
N ALA A 564 -5.96 33.74 16.93
CA ALA A 564 -5.94 33.81 18.38
C ALA A 564 -6.66 32.56 18.93
N GLY A 565 -5.92 31.57 19.41
CA GLY A 565 -6.49 30.25 19.65
C GLY A 565 -7.10 29.71 18.36
N TRP A 566 -8.38 29.39 18.35
CA TRP A 566 -9.08 28.86 17.14
C TRP A 566 -9.73 29.97 16.28
N GLU A 567 -9.71 31.22 16.68
CA GLU A 567 -10.39 32.31 16.00
C GLU A 567 -9.45 33.05 15.05
N MET A 568 -9.79 33.12 13.77
CA MET A 568 -9.04 33.88 12.76
C MET A 568 -9.22 35.39 13.04
N LYS A 569 -8.11 36.09 13.19
CA LYS A 569 -8.07 37.52 13.49
C LYS A 569 -7.61 38.37 12.32
N ARG A 570 -6.70 37.86 11.51
CA ARG A 570 -6.14 38.57 10.38
C ARG A 570 -5.83 37.62 9.22
N MET A 571 -6.16 38.02 7.98
CA MET A 571 -5.88 37.29 6.76
C MET A 571 -5.63 38.29 5.63
N GLU A 572 -4.42 38.30 5.09
CA GLU A 572 -4.02 39.28 4.08
C GLU A 572 -3.07 38.68 3.06
N GLU A 573 -3.14 39.20 1.82
CA GLU A 573 -2.13 38.99 0.77
C GLU A 573 -1.01 40.04 0.91
N ILE A 574 0.26 39.58 0.80
CA ILE A 574 1.47 40.36 1.07
C ILE A 574 2.18 40.74 -0.24
#